data_01fa30cfb2d7846bd172ff9db5f7b862
#
_entry.id   01fa30cfb2d7846bd172ff9db5f7b862
#
_cell.length_a   1.000
_cell.length_b   1.000
_cell.length_c   1.000
_cell.angle_alpha   90.00
_cell.angle_beta   90.00
_cell.angle_gamma   90.00
#
_symmetry.space_group_name_H-M   'P 1'
#
loop_
_entity.id
_entity.type
_entity.pdbx_description
1 polymer ?
#
loop_
_entity_poly.entity_id
_entity_poly.type
_entity_poly.pdbx_seq_one_letter_code
_entity_poly.pdbx_strand_id
1 'polypeptide(L)'
;METDEKIYLRYAAEDDDADLEALLIRHRDGLLLFLLGFVRNAEDAEELLMDTFAKLAVDKPGFEPDRPGSFTSWLYTIARRNALMHIRKRRYETVPLDEDIPSESALPDTVLLKAEKNRKLYQAMSTLKPEYRRVLYLLYIENMPHEEIAGIMGLNIRQVYHLVDRGKKSLKKALERMGITDARY
;
A
#
# COMPACT_ATOMS: atom_id res chain seq x y z
N MET A 1 -5.73 -1.12 -23.52
CA MET A 1 -5.65 -2.01 -22.33
C MET A 1 -6.94 -1.81 -21.56
N GLU A 2 -7.61 -2.88 -21.20
CA GLU A 2 -8.87 -2.80 -20.44
C GLU A 2 -8.63 -2.22 -19.04
N THR A 3 -9.56 -1.38 -18.57
CA THR A 3 -9.43 -0.74 -17.25
C THR A 3 -9.79 -1.72 -16.12
N ASP A 4 -9.21 -1.52 -14.95
CA ASP A 4 -9.43 -2.40 -13.80
C ASP A 4 -10.89 -2.39 -13.33
N GLU A 5 -11.57 -1.25 -13.48
CA GLU A 5 -13.00 -1.11 -13.21
C GLU A 5 -13.83 -2.10 -14.05
N LYS A 6 -13.55 -2.17 -15.36
CA LYS A 6 -14.28 -3.06 -16.27
C LYS A 6 -14.01 -4.52 -15.97
N ILE A 7 -12.75 -4.87 -15.68
CA ILE A 7 -12.36 -6.23 -15.31
C ILE A 7 -13.08 -6.65 -14.03
N TYR A 8 -13.08 -5.80 -13.00
CA TYR A 8 -13.75 -6.13 -11.75
C TYR A 8 -15.27 -6.24 -11.89
N LEU A 9 -15.91 -5.33 -12.62
CA LEU A 9 -17.36 -5.39 -12.84
C LEU A 9 -17.75 -6.65 -13.62
N ARG A 10 -16.94 -7.08 -14.59
CA ARG A 10 -17.16 -8.34 -15.32
C ARG A 10 -16.98 -9.52 -14.38
N TYR A 11 -15.90 -9.55 -13.61
CA TYR A 11 -15.68 -10.57 -12.59
C TYR A 11 -16.88 -10.69 -11.64
N ALA A 12 -17.37 -9.57 -11.12
CA ALA A 12 -18.50 -9.56 -10.19
C ALA A 12 -19.81 -10.11 -10.80
N ALA A 13 -19.99 -9.94 -12.11
CA ALA A 13 -21.18 -10.39 -12.84
C ALA A 13 -21.09 -11.83 -13.33
N GLU A 14 -19.92 -12.27 -13.83
CA GLU A 14 -19.73 -13.52 -14.55
C GLU A 14 -18.96 -14.58 -13.76
N ASP A 15 -18.28 -14.17 -12.65
CA ASP A 15 -17.49 -15.07 -11.78
C ASP A 15 -16.32 -15.73 -12.51
N ASP A 16 -15.70 -15.04 -13.46
CA ASP A 16 -14.55 -15.53 -14.19
C ASP A 16 -13.26 -15.30 -13.40
N ASP A 17 -12.69 -16.37 -12.86
CA ASP A 17 -11.46 -16.34 -12.06
C ASP A 17 -10.28 -15.70 -12.80
N ALA A 18 -10.24 -15.76 -14.14
CA ALA A 18 -9.19 -15.12 -14.94
C ALA A 18 -9.16 -13.59 -14.77
N ASP A 19 -10.31 -12.96 -14.58
CA ASP A 19 -10.43 -11.54 -14.34
C ASP A 19 -9.86 -11.15 -12.96
N LEU A 20 -10.17 -11.93 -11.93
CA LEU A 20 -9.63 -11.72 -10.59
C LEU A 20 -8.12 -11.95 -10.55
N GLU A 21 -7.63 -12.98 -11.24
CA GLU A 21 -6.19 -13.25 -11.38
C GLU A 21 -5.48 -12.10 -12.11
N ALA A 22 -6.07 -11.56 -13.17
CA ALA A 22 -5.52 -10.41 -13.88
C ALA A 22 -5.37 -9.18 -12.97
N LEU A 23 -6.37 -8.91 -12.11
CA LEU A 23 -6.30 -7.84 -11.13
C LEU A 23 -5.23 -8.12 -10.05
N LEU A 24 -5.13 -9.37 -9.57
CA LEU A 24 -4.09 -9.76 -8.63
C LEU A 24 -2.70 -9.51 -9.20
N ILE A 25 -2.43 -9.96 -10.42
CA ILE A 25 -1.13 -9.78 -11.09
C ILE A 25 -0.78 -8.29 -11.24
N ARG A 26 -1.76 -7.45 -11.58
CA ARG A 26 -1.54 -6.01 -11.76
C ARG A 26 -1.23 -5.28 -10.46
N HIS A 27 -1.91 -5.62 -9.38
CA HIS A 27 -1.87 -4.86 -8.12
C HIS A 27 -1.00 -5.50 -7.04
N ARG A 28 -0.56 -6.77 -7.23
CA ARG A 28 0.18 -7.55 -6.22
C ARG A 28 1.35 -6.78 -5.63
N ASP A 29 2.27 -6.32 -6.48
CA ASP A 29 3.51 -5.70 -6.03
C ASP A 29 3.24 -4.39 -5.29
N GLY A 30 2.30 -3.58 -5.81
CA GLY A 30 1.91 -2.32 -5.22
C GLY A 30 1.25 -2.48 -3.86
N LEU A 31 0.27 -3.36 -3.77
CA LEU A 31 -0.43 -3.67 -2.52
C LEU A 31 0.51 -4.26 -1.48
N LEU A 32 1.42 -5.16 -1.88
CA LEU A 32 2.39 -5.77 -0.99
C LEU A 32 3.27 -4.71 -0.31
N LEU A 33 3.82 -3.77 -1.11
CA LEU A 33 4.62 -2.65 -0.58
C LEU A 33 3.82 -1.73 0.34
N PHE A 34 2.56 -1.47 0.01
CA PHE A 34 1.68 -0.69 0.84
C PHE A 34 1.38 -1.39 2.17
N LEU A 35 1.10 -2.69 2.12
CA LEU A 35 0.80 -3.52 3.30
C LEU A 35 2.01 -3.68 4.22
N LEU A 36 3.23 -3.76 3.69
CA LEU A 36 4.47 -3.68 4.46
C LEU A 36 4.62 -2.37 5.26
N GLY A 37 3.83 -1.35 4.93
CA GLY A 37 3.70 -0.14 5.75
C GLY A 37 2.85 -0.32 7.01
N PHE A 38 2.14 -1.44 7.16
CA PHE A 38 1.27 -1.75 8.31
C PHE A 38 1.84 -2.87 9.18
N VAL A 39 2.44 -3.88 8.55
CA VAL A 39 3.03 -5.04 9.20
C VAL A 39 4.55 -5.05 9.08
N ARG A 40 5.23 -5.84 9.91
CA ARG A 40 6.69 -5.75 10.05
C ARG A 40 7.45 -6.77 9.20
N ASN A 41 6.78 -7.77 8.66
CA ASN A 41 7.39 -8.84 7.89
C ASN A 41 6.65 -9.09 6.57
N ALA A 42 7.32 -9.74 5.63
CA ALA A 42 6.78 -10.03 4.32
C ALA A 42 5.64 -11.05 4.36
N GLU A 43 5.73 -12.04 5.25
CA GLU A 43 4.74 -13.11 5.39
C GLU A 43 3.37 -12.54 5.79
N ASP A 44 3.31 -11.71 6.83
CA ASP A 44 2.07 -11.02 7.22
C ASP A 44 1.54 -10.11 6.09
N ALA A 45 2.43 -9.47 5.31
CA ALA A 45 2.01 -8.63 4.19
C ALA A 45 1.44 -9.45 3.03
N GLU A 46 2.02 -10.62 2.74
CA GLU A 46 1.50 -11.56 1.74
C GLU A 46 0.17 -12.17 2.18
N GLU A 47 0.03 -12.54 3.46
CA GLU A 47 -1.25 -13.00 4.02
C GLU A 47 -2.33 -11.93 3.84
N LEU A 48 -2.05 -10.69 4.21
CA LEU A 48 -2.99 -9.57 4.04
C LEU A 48 -3.34 -9.27 2.58
N LEU A 49 -2.39 -9.44 1.67
CA LEU A 49 -2.62 -9.34 0.24
C LEU A 49 -3.62 -10.42 -0.20
N MET A 50 -3.37 -11.67 0.15
CA MET A 50 -4.25 -12.79 -0.19
C MET A 50 -5.63 -12.66 0.46
N ASP A 51 -5.71 -12.23 1.71
CA ASP A 51 -6.97 -11.91 2.39
C ASP A 51 -7.77 -10.82 1.68
N THR A 52 -7.07 -9.82 1.11
CA THR A 52 -7.72 -8.76 0.34
C THR A 52 -8.37 -9.31 -0.91
N PHE A 53 -7.69 -10.18 -1.67
CA PHE A 53 -8.25 -10.80 -2.87
C PHE A 53 -9.27 -11.90 -2.54
N ALA A 54 -9.07 -12.67 -1.47
CA ALA A 54 -10.07 -13.62 -0.97
C ALA A 54 -11.39 -12.90 -0.61
N LYS A 55 -11.31 -11.70 -0.04
CA LYS A 55 -12.48 -10.87 0.23
C LYS A 55 -13.18 -10.41 -1.05
N LEU A 56 -12.43 -10.06 -2.08
CA LEU A 56 -13.01 -9.76 -3.40
C LEU A 56 -13.73 -10.98 -3.98
N ALA A 57 -13.14 -12.17 -3.81
CA ALA A 57 -13.69 -13.43 -4.31
C ALA A 57 -14.99 -13.83 -3.60
N VAL A 58 -15.00 -13.77 -2.27
CA VAL A 58 -16.10 -14.28 -1.46
C VAL A 58 -17.23 -13.26 -1.32
N ASP A 59 -16.88 -12.02 -0.94
CA ASP A 59 -17.87 -11.00 -0.61
C ASP A 59 -18.36 -10.24 -1.85
N LYS A 60 -17.57 -10.23 -2.94
CA LYS A 60 -17.79 -9.44 -4.17
C LYS A 60 -18.30 -8.02 -3.83
N PRO A 61 -17.55 -7.26 -3.01
CA PRO A 61 -18.01 -5.97 -2.54
C PRO A 61 -18.30 -5.03 -3.71
N GLY A 62 -19.43 -4.33 -3.66
CA GLY A 62 -19.85 -3.45 -4.73
C GLY A 62 -18.83 -2.34 -4.99
N PHE A 63 -18.44 -2.19 -6.25
CA PHE A 63 -17.67 -1.06 -6.76
C PHE A 63 -18.61 -0.17 -7.57
N GLU A 64 -18.64 1.11 -7.25
CA GLU A 64 -19.47 2.11 -7.93
C GLU A 64 -18.57 3.02 -8.78
N PRO A 65 -18.54 2.86 -10.13
CA PRO A 65 -17.68 3.63 -11.02
C PRO A 65 -17.92 5.15 -10.97
N ASP A 66 -19.15 5.55 -10.64
CA ASP A 66 -19.57 6.95 -10.59
C ASP A 66 -19.15 7.67 -9.30
N ARG A 67 -18.61 6.95 -8.31
CA ARG A 67 -18.05 7.57 -7.12
C ARG A 67 -16.67 8.17 -7.39
N PRO A 68 -16.35 9.30 -6.73
CA PRO A 68 -14.99 9.85 -6.79
C PRO A 68 -13.97 8.81 -6.31
N GLY A 69 -12.94 8.59 -7.11
CA GLY A 69 -11.85 7.67 -6.81
C GLY A 69 -11.74 6.54 -7.82
N SER A 70 -10.52 6.09 -8.04
CA SER A 70 -10.22 4.98 -8.94
C SER A 70 -10.51 3.62 -8.31
N PHE A 71 -10.61 2.57 -9.14
CA PHE A 71 -10.63 1.19 -8.66
C PHE A 71 -9.43 0.91 -7.74
N THR A 72 -8.25 1.40 -8.12
CA THR A 72 -7.04 1.26 -7.31
C THR A 72 -7.22 1.84 -5.92
N SER A 73 -7.74 3.06 -5.78
CA SER A 73 -7.96 3.67 -4.45
C SER A 73 -9.00 2.93 -3.61
N TRP A 74 -10.03 2.39 -4.25
CA TRP A 74 -11.02 1.53 -3.60
C TRP A 74 -10.39 0.22 -3.10
N LEU A 75 -9.59 -0.45 -3.93
CA LEU A 75 -8.87 -1.67 -3.57
C LEU A 75 -7.90 -1.44 -2.40
N TYR A 76 -7.13 -0.34 -2.43
CA TYR A 76 -6.24 0.04 -1.34
C TYR A 76 -6.99 0.36 -0.03
N THR A 77 -8.21 0.88 -0.14
CA THR A 77 -9.08 1.08 1.04
C THR A 77 -9.48 -0.24 1.68
N ILE A 78 -9.81 -1.26 0.88
CA ILE A 78 -10.11 -2.61 1.38
C ILE A 78 -8.87 -3.21 2.05
N ALA A 79 -7.71 -3.17 1.38
CA ALA A 79 -6.45 -3.68 1.90
C ALA A 79 -6.08 -3.03 3.25
N ARG A 80 -6.23 -1.71 3.35
CA ARG A 80 -6.00 -0.99 4.61
C ARG A 80 -6.94 -1.44 5.73
N ARG A 81 -8.22 -1.62 5.43
CA ARG A 81 -9.20 -2.10 6.43
C ARG A 81 -8.80 -3.48 6.96
N ASN A 82 -8.40 -4.39 6.07
CA ASN A 82 -7.92 -5.72 6.44
C ASN A 82 -6.67 -5.62 7.33
N ALA A 83 -5.68 -4.79 6.94
CA ALA A 83 -4.47 -4.59 7.73
C ALA A 83 -4.75 -4.05 9.14
N LEU A 84 -5.67 -3.07 9.27
CA LEU A 84 -6.05 -2.53 10.57
C LEU A 84 -6.78 -3.56 11.45
N MET A 85 -7.63 -4.41 10.85
CA MET A 85 -8.29 -5.49 11.57
C MET A 85 -7.28 -6.54 12.06
N HIS A 86 -6.33 -6.92 11.22
CA HIS A 86 -5.25 -7.86 11.56
C HIS A 86 -4.40 -7.32 12.73
N ILE A 87 -3.95 -6.06 12.69
CA ILE A 87 -3.20 -5.42 13.76
C ILE A 87 -4.00 -5.39 15.06
N ARG A 88 -5.30 -5.06 14.97
CA ARG A 88 -6.19 -5.04 16.14
C ARG A 88 -6.30 -6.43 16.74
N LYS A 89 -6.52 -7.48 15.94
CA LYS A 89 -6.62 -8.87 16.41
C LYS A 89 -5.34 -9.29 17.12
N ARG A 90 -4.18 -9.10 16.51
CA ARG A 90 -2.87 -9.42 17.11
C ARG A 90 -2.63 -8.70 18.44
N ARG A 91 -3.06 -7.45 18.56
CA ARG A 91 -2.92 -6.67 19.80
C ARG A 91 -3.74 -7.23 20.96
N TYR A 92 -4.81 -7.96 20.70
CA TYR A 92 -5.60 -8.67 21.72
C TYR A 92 -5.02 -10.03 22.07
N GLU A 93 -4.27 -10.65 21.14
CA GLU A 93 -3.71 -11.99 21.29
C GLU A 93 -2.29 -11.99 21.88
N THR A 94 -1.58 -10.85 21.86
CA THR A 94 -0.19 -10.72 22.32
C THR A 94 -0.01 -9.64 23.38
N VAL A 95 0.73 -9.98 24.46
CA VAL A 95 1.30 -9.04 25.41
C VAL A 95 2.23 -8.05 24.68
N PRO A 96 2.37 -6.79 25.13
CA PRO A 96 3.10 -5.75 24.41
C PRO A 96 4.52 -6.18 24.10
N LEU A 97 4.84 -6.36 22.82
CA LEU A 97 6.19 -6.49 22.32
C LEU A 97 6.70 -5.12 21.91
N ASP A 98 7.93 -4.82 22.32
CA ASP A 98 8.68 -3.60 22.05
C ASP A 98 8.54 -3.06 20.60
N GLU A 99 8.61 -1.72 20.48
CA GLU A 99 8.59 -0.98 19.22
C GLU A 99 9.87 -1.18 18.41
N ASP A 100 10.12 -2.39 17.91
CA ASP A 100 11.24 -2.63 17.01
C ASP A 100 10.93 -2.22 15.56
N ILE A 101 11.86 -1.48 14.98
CA ILE A 101 11.86 -1.02 13.59
C ILE A 101 11.86 -2.23 12.65
N PRO A 102 11.11 -2.21 11.52
CA PRO A 102 11.09 -3.31 10.57
C PRO A 102 12.50 -3.65 10.07
N SER A 103 12.88 -4.92 10.15
CA SER A 103 14.14 -5.43 9.62
C SER A 103 14.23 -5.23 8.10
N GLU A 104 15.41 -4.84 7.62
CA GLU A 104 15.75 -4.56 6.22
C GLU A 104 15.56 -5.77 5.28
N SER A 105 15.39 -6.98 5.83
CA SER A 105 15.24 -8.24 5.09
C SER A 105 13.82 -8.54 4.59
N ALA A 106 12.86 -7.62 4.74
CA ALA A 106 11.44 -7.89 4.51
C ALA A 106 10.95 -7.55 3.09
N LEU A 107 11.81 -7.18 2.14
CA LEU A 107 11.37 -6.92 0.76
C LEU A 107 11.45 -8.21 -0.06
N PRO A 108 10.32 -8.68 -0.65
CA PRO A 108 10.34 -9.83 -1.55
C PRO A 108 11.27 -9.60 -2.76
N ASP A 109 11.98 -10.64 -3.20
CA ASP A 109 12.91 -10.58 -4.34
C ASP A 109 12.26 -10.07 -5.63
N THR A 110 10.96 -10.35 -5.83
CA THR A 110 10.18 -9.87 -6.98
C THR A 110 10.00 -8.35 -7.00
N VAL A 111 9.94 -7.73 -5.84
CA VAL A 111 9.87 -6.27 -5.68
C VAL A 111 11.25 -5.65 -5.89
N LEU A 112 12.32 -6.36 -5.52
CA LEU A 112 13.70 -5.91 -5.72
C LEU A 112 14.07 -5.81 -7.20
N LEU A 113 13.60 -6.70 -8.07
CA LEU A 113 13.91 -6.70 -9.50
C LEU A 113 13.29 -5.52 -10.27
N LYS A 114 12.07 -5.09 -9.93
CA LYS A 114 11.48 -3.85 -10.48
C LYS A 114 12.05 -2.58 -9.82
N ALA A 115 12.62 -2.74 -8.65
CA ALA A 115 13.10 -1.66 -7.80
C ALA A 115 14.56 -1.27 -8.03
N GLU A 116 15.31 -1.92 -8.94
CA GLU A 116 16.74 -1.61 -9.09
C GLU A 116 16.99 -0.12 -9.37
N LYS A 117 16.10 0.50 -10.17
CA LYS A 117 16.10 1.95 -10.41
C LYS A 117 15.68 2.79 -9.20
N ASN A 118 14.85 2.23 -8.32
CA ASN A 118 14.27 2.90 -7.14
C ASN A 118 14.74 2.31 -5.80
N ARG A 119 15.67 1.35 -5.82
CA ARG A 119 16.13 0.63 -4.62
C ARG A 119 16.53 1.57 -3.48
N LYS A 120 17.28 2.62 -3.79
CA LYS A 120 17.70 3.62 -2.81
C LYS A 120 16.52 4.41 -2.22
N LEU A 121 15.53 4.70 -3.04
CA LEU A 121 14.30 5.37 -2.57
C LEU A 121 13.53 4.47 -1.62
N TYR A 122 13.34 3.19 -1.98
CA TYR A 122 12.66 2.22 -1.10
C TYR A 122 13.42 2.00 0.21
N GLN A 123 14.74 1.89 0.17
CA GLN A 123 15.57 1.81 1.37
C GLN A 123 15.42 3.06 2.25
N ALA A 124 15.45 4.26 1.66
CA ALA A 124 15.21 5.48 2.42
C ALA A 124 13.80 5.52 3.01
N MET A 125 12.78 5.11 2.23
CA MET A 125 11.39 5.06 2.69
C MET A 125 11.18 4.04 3.81
N SER A 126 11.91 2.91 3.83
CA SER A 126 11.79 1.90 4.89
C SER A 126 12.20 2.41 6.26
N THR A 127 13.08 3.41 6.33
CA THR A 127 13.53 4.04 7.59
C THR A 127 12.55 5.08 8.13
N LEU A 128 11.50 5.43 7.38
CA LEU A 128 10.54 6.45 7.78
C LEU A 128 9.51 5.88 8.76
N LYS A 129 8.88 6.80 9.53
CA LYS A 129 7.69 6.43 10.30
C LYS A 129 6.62 5.83 9.37
N PRO A 130 5.88 4.80 9.83
CA PRO A 130 4.91 4.09 9.01
C PRO A 130 3.90 4.99 8.29
N GLU A 131 3.38 6.02 8.97
CA GLU A 131 2.44 6.96 8.38
C GLU A 131 3.05 7.78 7.23
N TYR A 132 4.31 8.21 7.34
CA TYR A 132 5.00 8.96 6.28
C TYR A 132 5.27 8.05 5.08
N ARG A 133 5.73 6.82 5.33
CA ARG A 133 5.99 5.83 4.28
C ARG A 133 4.74 5.55 3.46
N ARG A 134 3.59 5.26 4.11
CA ARG A 134 2.31 4.97 3.43
C ARG A 134 1.83 6.13 2.56
N VAL A 135 1.83 7.34 3.11
CA VAL A 135 1.38 8.53 2.36
C VAL A 135 2.31 8.85 1.18
N LEU A 136 3.62 8.79 1.38
CA LEU A 136 4.59 9.04 0.31
C LEU A 136 4.56 7.93 -0.75
N TYR A 137 4.32 6.68 -0.35
CA TYR A 137 4.14 5.57 -1.26
C TYR A 137 2.95 5.82 -2.21
N LEU A 138 1.78 6.10 -1.65
CA LEU A 138 0.58 6.40 -2.45
C LEU A 138 0.78 7.61 -3.37
N LEU A 139 1.47 8.64 -2.89
CA LEU A 139 1.71 9.87 -3.65
C LEU A 139 2.70 9.66 -4.80
N TYR A 140 3.87 9.05 -4.53
CA TYR A 140 4.98 9.03 -5.49
C TYR A 140 5.06 7.76 -6.33
N ILE A 141 4.61 6.64 -5.80
CA ILE A 141 4.69 5.35 -6.49
C ILE A 141 3.38 5.06 -7.21
N GLU A 142 2.25 5.24 -6.51
CA GLU A 142 0.93 5.03 -7.10
C GLU A 142 0.39 6.29 -7.83
N ASN A 143 1.08 7.43 -7.72
CA ASN A 143 0.67 8.70 -8.31
C ASN A 143 -0.76 9.13 -7.95
N MET A 144 -1.21 8.80 -6.74
CA MET A 144 -2.57 9.13 -6.30
C MET A 144 -2.68 10.60 -5.89
N PRO A 145 -3.79 11.27 -6.24
CA PRO A 145 -4.06 12.62 -5.74
C PRO A 145 -4.35 12.61 -4.24
N HIS A 146 -4.13 13.75 -3.59
CA HIS A 146 -4.26 13.87 -2.13
C HIS A 146 -5.64 13.51 -1.61
N GLU A 147 -6.68 13.74 -2.41
CA GLU A 147 -8.08 13.42 -2.09
C GLU A 147 -8.29 11.90 -1.99
N GLU A 148 -7.74 11.12 -2.91
CA GLU A 148 -7.79 9.66 -2.86
C GLU A 148 -6.97 9.12 -1.68
N ILE A 149 -5.77 9.67 -1.45
CA ILE A 149 -4.94 9.33 -0.29
C ILE A 149 -5.70 9.60 1.02
N ALA A 150 -6.43 10.72 1.11
CA ALA A 150 -7.26 11.04 2.27
C ALA A 150 -8.34 9.97 2.50
N GLY A 151 -9.02 9.54 1.44
CA GLY A 151 -10.02 8.46 1.49
C GLY A 151 -9.41 7.14 1.93
N ILE A 152 -8.30 6.71 1.29
CA ILE A 152 -7.60 5.47 1.64
C ILE A 152 -7.14 5.50 3.10
N MET A 153 -6.50 6.59 3.52
CA MET A 153 -5.92 6.70 4.86
C MET A 153 -6.95 7.00 5.96
N GLY A 154 -8.21 7.31 5.60
CA GLY A 154 -9.24 7.72 6.55
C GLY A 154 -8.88 9.02 7.27
N LEU A 155 -8.29 9.96 6.54
CA LEU A 155 -7.81 11.26 7.02
C LEU A 155 -8.54 12.38 6.29
N ASN A 156 -8.52 13.58 6.87
CA ASN A 156 -8.92 14.75 6.10
C ASN A 156 -7.75 15.26 5.24
N ILE A 157 -8.08 16.05 4.23
CA ILE A 157 -7.11 16.53 3.25
C ILE A 157 -5.96 17.34 3.88
N ARG A 158 -6.23 18.13 4.92
CA ARG A 158 -5.22 18.92 5.64
C ARG A 158 -4.22 18.01 6.35
N GLN A 159 -4.70 16.90 6.94
CA GLN A 159 -3.83 15.92 7.58
C GLN A 159 -2.92 15.25 6.55
N VAL A 160 -3.43 14.94 5.35
CA VAL A 160 -2.60 14.39 4.26
C VAL A 160 -1.50 15.36 3.87
N TYR A 161 -1.81 16.64 3.64
CA TYR A 161 -0.79 17.65 3.35
C TYR A 161 0.29 17.74 4.44
N HIS A 162 -0.11 17.71 5.72
CA HIS A 162 0.84 17.72 6.82
C HIS A 162 1.73 16.48 6.86
N LEU A 163 1.17 15.30 6.60
CA LEU A 163 1.95 14.06 6.56
C LEU A 163 2.91 14.05 5.38
N VAL A 164 2.46 14.51 4.21
CA VAL A 164 3.31 14.64 3.01
C VAL A 164 4.48 15.59 3.27
N ASP A 165 4.22 16.80 3.82
CA ASP A 165 5.30 17.77 4.11
C ASP A 165 6.33 17.21 5.09
N ARG A 166 5.87 16.64 6.21
CA ARG A 166 6.77 16.02 7.20
C ARG A 166 7.49 14.80 6.65
N GLY A 167 6.78 13.98 5.88
CA GLY A 167 7.32 12.81 5.22
C GLY A 167 8.43 13.19 4.23
N LYS A 168 8.23 14.21 3.38
CA LYS A 168 9.23 14.75 2.46
C LYS A 168 10.50 15.19 3.19
N LYS A 169 10.34 15.93 4.29
CA LYS A 169 11.49 16.38 5.11
C LYS A 169 12.24 15.18 5.71
N SER A 170 11.51 14.17 6.16
CA SER A 170 12.11 12.96 6.72
C SER A 170 12.82 12.13 5.64
N LEU A 171 12.20 11.98 4.46
CA LEU A 171 12.78 11.28 3.31
C LEU A 171 14.07 11.95 2.83
N LYS A 172 14.07 13.28 2.71
CA LYS A 172 15.27 14.04 2.35
C LYS A 172 16.43 13.74 3.30
N LYS A 173 16.19 13.78 4.61
CA LYS A 173 17.21 13.43 5.62
C LYS A 173 17.69 12.00 5.50
N ALA A 174 16.80 11.05 5.19
CA ALA A 174 17.17 9.64 4.99
C ALA A 174 18.08 9.49 3.76
N LEU A 175 17.73 10.13 2.64
CA LEU A 175 18.54 10.13 1.40
C LEU A 175 19.93 10.79 1.60
N GLU A 176 19.98 11.92 2.29
CA GLU A 176 21.23 12.60 2.65
C GLU A 176 22.17 11.69 3.46
N ARG A 177 21.63 10.93 4.44
CA ARG A 177 22.41 9.94 5.22
C ARG A 177 22.96 8.81 4.36
N MET A 178 22.28 8.48 3.25
CA MET A 178 22.72 7.49 2.27
C MET A 178 23.69 8.08 1.21
N GLY A 179 24.10 9.34 1.36
CA GLY A 179 25.00 10.03 0.43
C GLY A 179 24.32 10.49 -0.86
N ILE A 180 23.00 10.58 -0.89
CA ILE A 180 22.22 11.02 -2.05
C ILE A 180 21.79 12.47 -1.82
N THR A 181 22.58 13.42 -2.36
CA THR A 181 22.36 14.86 -2.17
C THR A 181 21.60 15.52 -3.33
N ASP A 182 21.44 14.83 -4.47
CA ASP A 182 20.90 15.40 -5.72
C ASP A 182 19.52 14.79 -6.10
N ALA A 183 18.72 14.44 -5.09
CA ALA A 183 17.37 13.93 -5.31
C ALA A 183 16.41 15.09 -5.64
N ARG A 184 16.19 15.35 -6.92
CA ARG A 184 15.05 16.13 -7.42
C ARG A 184 13.81 15.21 -7.41
N TYR A 185 13.10 15.17 -6.28
CA TYR A 185 11.81 14.50 -6.12
C TYR A 185 10.72 15.51 -5.76
#